data_a545031a05b6da2d3446f1c2e1e90954
#
_entry.id   a545031a05b6da2d3446f1c2e1e90954
#
_cell.length_a   1.000
_cell.length_b   1.000
_cell.length_c   1.000
_cell.angle_alpha   90.00
_cell.angle_beta   90.00
_cell.angle_gamma   90.00
#
_symmetry.space_group_name_H-M   'P 1'
#
loop_
_entity.id
_entity.type
_entity.pdbx_description
1 polymer ?
#
loop_
_entity_poly.entity_id
_entity_poly.type
_entity_poly.pdbx_seq_one_letter_code
_entity_poly.pdbx_strand_id
1 'polypeptide(L)'
;ELKTMNLLAEESELKLTAQEREQLRELSDQFYGSLTREDLAYTGVSEDDVYAMYEDYHTANRLVDELTKDVNLEISDSEAKVITVQEIVVSDGDTAQSICDSAAAGEDFSSLARSYSEEGTGEISVGRSERSAAYEDAVFCLTDGQVTQPFWDNGKCYVVKCVEDYDEEATQERKE
;
A
#
# COMPACT_ATOMS: atom_id res chain seq x y z
N GLU A 1 20.83 9.94 -12.23
CA GLU A 1 20.30 9.59 -10.90
C GLU A 1 21.37 9.50 -9.82
N LEU A 2 22.40 8.62 -9.95
CA LEU A 2 23.42 8.42 -8.92
C LEU A 2 24.16 9.72 -8.55
N LYS A 3 24.59 10.50 -9.53
CA LYS A 3 25.25 11.81 -9.28
C LYS A 3 24.34 12.82 -8.58
N THR A 4 23.05 12.80 -8.86
CA THR A 4 22.09 13.69 -8.18
C THR A 4 21.95 13.29 -6.72
N MET A 5 21.92 11.99 -6.43
CA MET A 5 21.88 11.49 -5.06
C MET A 5 23.14 11.83 -4.28
N ASN A 6 24.31 11.73 -4.90
CA ASN A 6 25.58 12.10 -4.26
C ASN A 6 25.65 13.61 -3.95
N LEU A 7 25.16 14.47 -4.86
CA LEU A 7 25.06 15.91 -4.59
C LEU A 7 24.14 16.21 -3.41
N LEU A 8 23.01 15.50 -3.31
CA LEU A 8 22.09 15.64 -2.18
C LEU A 8 22.71 15.13 -0.87
N ALA A 9 23.50 14.05 -0.93
CA ALA A 9 24.26 13.54 0.22
C ALA A 9 25.30 14.57 0.71
N GLU A 10 25.98 15.26 -0.20
CA GLU A 10 26.89 16.37 0.14
C GLU A 10 26.14 17.53 0.81
N GLU A 11 25.00 17.95 0.28
CA GLU A 11 24.16 19.00 0.89
C GLU A 11 23.67 18.60 2.29
N SER A 12 23.41 17.31 2.50
CA SER A 12 22.98 16.75 3.79
C SER A 12 24.17 16.49 4.75
N GLU A 13 25.38 16.89 4.38
CA GLU A 13 26.62 16.62 5.12
C GLU A 13 26.87 15.13 5.43
N LEU A 14 26.27 14.24 4.68
CA LEU A 14 26.41 12.79 4.81
C LEU A 14 27.83 12.38 4.38
N LYS A 15 28.59 11.78 5.30
CA LYS A 15 29.97 11.34 5.04
C LYS A 15 30.14 9.89 5.41
N LEU A 16 30.89 9.17 4.58
CA LEU A 16 31.30 7.81 4.90
C LEU A 16 32.29 7.81 6.07
N THR A 17 32.16 6.88 6.95
CA THR A 17 33.09 6.63 8.04
C THR A 17 34.42 6.06 7.51
N ALA A 18 35.44 6.09 8.31
CA ALA A 18 36.76 5.49 7.95
C ALA A 18 36.63 3.97 7.72
N GLN A 19 35.80 3.30 8.52
CA GLN A 19 35.57 1.86 8.40
C GLN A 19 34.83 1.49 7.10
N GLU A 20 33.81 2.26 6.72
CA GLU A 20 33.10 2.05 5.45
C GLU A 20 34.03 2.24 4.26
N ARG A 21 34.87 3.27 4.26
CA ARG A 21 35.85 3.49 3.19
C ARG A 21 36.88 2.36 3.07
N GLU A 22 37.32 1.81 4.20
CA GLU A 22 38.20 0.65 4.21
C GLU A 22 37.54 -0.59 3.62
N GLN A 23 36.33 -0.88 4.00
CA GLN A 23 35.54 -1.98 3.44
C GLN A 23 35.28 -1.82 1.95
N LEU A 24 34.94 -0.59 1.51
CA LEU A 24 34.75 -0.29 0.08
C LEU A 24 36.03 -0.45 -0.72
N ARG A 25 37.19 -0.09 -0.14
CA ARG A 25 38.48 -0.31 -0.77
C ARG A 25 38.76 -1.80 -0.96
N GLU A 26 38.56 -2.62 0.06
CA GLU A 26 38.74 -4.07 -0.05
C GLU A 26 37.81 -4.68 -1.12
N LEU A 27 36.55 -4.28 -1.16
CA LEU A 27 35.60 -4.78 -2.15
C LEU A 27 35.94 -4.35 -3.57
N SER A 28 36.37 -3.07 -3.75
CA SER A 28 36.76 -2.56 -5.06
C SER A 28 38.02 -3.23 -5.56
N ASP A 29 39.03 -3.47 -4.69
CA ASP A 29 40.28 -4.15 -5.01
C ASP A 29 40.02 -5.62 -5.43
N GLN A 30 39.13 -6.32 -4.72
CA GLN A 30 38.70 -7.67 -5.08
C GLN A 30 38.01 -7.70 -6.46
N PHE A 31 37.09 -6.77 -6.71
CA PHE A 31 36.45 -6.66 -8.01
C PHE A 31 37.42 -6.35 -9.14
N TYR A 32 38.30 -5.32 -8.96
CA TYR A 32 39.29 -4.96 -9.93
C TYR A 32 40.24 -6.13 -10.24
N GLY A 33 40.68 -6.85 -9.20
CA GLY A 33 41.53 -8.04 -9.33
C GLY A 33 40.89 -9.22 -10.04
N SER A 34 39.54 -9.24 -10.14
CA SER A 34 38.76 -10.24 -10.87
C SER A 34 38.64 -9.95 -12.38
N LEU A 35 38.93 -8.72 -12.80
CA LEU A 35 38.86 -8.30 -14.20
C LEU A 35 39.98 -8.91 -15.03
N THR A 36 39.67 -9.35 -16.23
CA THR A 36 40.67 -9.88 -17.17
C THR A 36 41.43 -8.73 -17.83
N ARG A 37 42.58 -9.06 -18.43
CA ARG A 37 43.36 -8.09 -19.22
C ARG A 37 42.55 -7.54 -20.40
N GLU A 38 41.63 -8.34 -20.96
CA GLU A 38 40.79 -7.93 -22.06
C GLU A 38 39.72 -6.93 -21.57
N ASP A 39 39.14 -7.17 -20.39
CA ASP A 39 38.20 -6.25 -19.76
C ASP A 39 38.84 -4.89 -19.46
N LEU A 40 40.01 -4.90 -18.86
CA LEU A 40 40.78 -3.69 -18.55
C LEU A 40 41.16 -2.93 -19.80
N ALA A 41 41.62 -3.64 -20.88
CA ALA A 41 41.97 -3.01 -22.14
C ALA A 41 40.72 -2.43 -22.87
N TYR A 42 39.57 -3.06 -22.72
CA TYR A 42 38.33 -2.62 -23.35
C TYR A 42 37.72 -1.42 -22.63
N THR A 43 37.65 -1.46 -21.29
CA THR A 43 37.03 -0.43 -20.47
C THR A 43 37.92 0.74 -20.17
N GLY A 44 39.24 0.52 -20.09
CA GLY A 44 40.25 1.52 -19.68
C GLY A 44 40.11 1.96 -18.21
N VAL A 45 39.32 1.21 -17.42
CA VAL A 45 39.06 1.55 -16.02
C VAL A 45 40.29 1.32 -15.15
N SER A 46 40.55 2.27 -14.26
CA SER A 46 41.58 2.15 -13.23
C SER A 46 41.00 1.63 -11.91
N GLU A 47 41.88 1.23 -10.99
CA GLU A 47 41.50 0.82 -9.63
C GLU A 47 40.79 1.95 -8.87
N ASP A 48 41.22 3.18 -9.05
CA ASP A 48 40.62 4.37 -8.46
C ASP A 48 39.23 4.64 -9.06
N ASP A 49 39.01 4.38 -10.35
CA ASP A 49 37.69 4.52 -10.99
C ASP A 49 36.68 3.50 -10.42
N VAL A 50 37.14 2.27 -10.20
CA VAL A 50 36.30 1.23 -9.55
C VAL A 50 35.97 1.64 -8.12
N TYR A 51 36.97 2.10 -7.35
CA TYR A 51 36.72 2.56 -5.99
C TYR A 51 35.72 3.72 -5.97
N ALA A 52 35.88 4.72 -6.82
CA ALA A 52 34.94 5.85 -6.91
C ALA A 52 33.52 5.41 -7.23
N MET A 53 33.34 4.40 -8.11
CA MET A 53 32.03 3.83 -8.41
C MET A 53 31.40 3.16 -7.19
N TYR A 54 32.15 2.41 -6.39
CA TYR A 54 31.69 1.79 -5.15
C TYR A 54 31.34 2.85 -4.09
N GLU A 55 32.16 3.89 -3.96
CA GLU A 55 31.93 5.01 -3.04
C GLU A 55 30.64 5.77 -3.42
N ASP A 56 30.47 6.11 -4.69
CA ASP A 56 29.28 6.79 -5.22
C ASP A 56 28.01 5.98 -4.95
N TYR A 57 28.04 4.68 -5.23
CA TYR A 57 26.89 3.80 -5.03
C TYR A 57 26.54 3.64 -3.53
N HIS A 58 27.55 3.45 -2.69
CA HIS A 58 27.34 3.30 -1.26
C HIS A 58 26.83 4.59 -0.62
N THR A 59 27.35 5.74 -1.03
CA THR A 59 26.89 7.05 -0.57
C THR A 59 25.41 7.27 -0.93
N ALA A 60 25.00 6.91 -2.14
CA ALA A 60 23.61 7.01 -2.56
C ALA A 60 22.69 6.09 -1.73
N ASN A 61 23.09 4.86 -1.45
CA ASN A 61 22.31 3.96 -0.58
C ASN A 61 22.20 4.51 0.84
N ARG A 62 23.29 5.02 1.41
CA ARG A 62 23.31 5.66 2.73
C ARG A 62 22.37 6.86 2.79
N LEU A 63 22.26 7.63 1.70
CA LEU A 63 21.31 8.72 1.63
C LEU A 63 19.86 8.21 1.69
N VAL A 64 19.55 7.14 0.95
CA VAL A 64 18.20 6.53 1.01
C VAL A 64 17.90 6.07 2.43
N ASP A 65 18.82 5.35 3.08
CA ASP A 65 18.66 4.88 4.46
C ASP A 65 18.42 6.06 5.42
N GLU A 66 19.19 7.14 5.28
CA GLU A 66 19.04 8.34 6.11
C GLU A 66 17.70 9.06 5.89
N LEU A 67 17.25 9.17 4.63
CA LEU A 67 15.97 9.81 4.29
C LEU A 67 14.77 8.96 4.72
N THR A 68 14.94 7.65 4.81
CA THR A 68 13.85 6.72 5.13
C THR A 68 13.86 6.21 6.57
N LYS A 69 14.89 6.51 7.36
CA LYS A 69 15.04 5.98 8.73
C LYS A 69 13.88 6.34 9.68
N ASP A 70 13.26 7.50 9.46
CA ASP A 70 12.15 7.99 10.26
C ASP A 70 10.79 7.76 9.57
N VAL A 71 10.79 7.10 8.41
CA VAL A 71 9.55 6.72 7.72
C VAL A 71 8.99 5.51 8.45
N ASN A 72 7.87 5.71 9.14
CA ASN A 72 7.12 4.60 9.72
C ASN A 72 6.47 3.81 8.58
N LEU A 73 6.99 2.63 8.30
CA LEU A 73 6.46 1.70 7.30
C LEU A 73 5.36 0.80 7.89
N GLU A 74 5.08 0.90 9.20
CA GLU A 74 3.97 0.19 9.80
C GLU A 74 2.65 0.80 9.33
N ILE A 75 1.86 -0.01 8.64
CA ILE A 75 0.50 0.36 8.28
C ILE A 75 -0.31 0.42 9.56
N SER A 76 -0.96 1.56 9.84
CA SER A 76 -1.81 1.71 11.02
C SER A 76 -3.03 0.80 10.94
N ASP A 77 -3.60 0.41 12.11
CA ASP A 77 -4.85 -0.36 12.15
C ASP A 77 -5.97 0.34 11.36
N SER A 78 -5.99 1.65 11.35
CA SER A 78 -6.98 2.43 10.61
C SER A 78 -6.81 2.33 9.09
N GLU A 79 -5.57 2.27 8.60
CA GLU A 79 -5.27 2.13 7.16
C GLU A 79 -5.43 0.69 6.68
N ALA A 80 -5.04 -0.28 7.52
CA ALA A 80 -5.21 -1.70 7.23
C ALA A 80 -6.64 -2.20 7.45
N LYS A 81 -7.50 -1.40 8.10
CA LYS A 81 -8.83 -1.81 8.53
C LYS A 81 -9.60 -2.55 7.44
N VAL A 82 -10.05 -3.75 7.77
CA VAL A 82 -10.98 -4.56 6.99
C VAL A 82 -12.29 -4.66 7.74
N ILE A 83 -13.38 -4.62 7.02
CA ILE A 83 -14.74 -4.81 7.54
C ILE A 83 -15.44 -5.90 6.76
N THR A 84 -16.36 -6.61 7.37
CA THR A 84 -17.23 -7.55 6.69
C THR A 84 -18.61 -6.96 6.50
N VAL A 85 -19.09 -6.95 5.26
CA VAL A 85 -20.34 -6.34 4.88
C VAL A 85 -21.19 -7.27 4.02
N GLN A 86 -22.48 -6.98 3.94
CA GLN A 86 -23.40 -7.56 2.97
C GLN A 86 -23.99 -6.44 2.13
N GLU A 87 -23.98 -6.60 0.81
CA GLU A 87 -24.40 -5.58 -0.14
C GLU A 87 -25.70 -5.97 -0.86
N ILE A 88 -26.53 -4.96 -1.13
CA ILE A 88 -27.63 -5.04 -2.09
C ILE A 88 -27.35 -3.99 -3.16
N VAL A 89 -27.24 -4.42 -4.40
CA VAL A 89 -26.90 -3.57 -5.54
C VAL A 89 -28.08 -3.56 -6.49
N VAL A 90 -28.60 -2.38 -6.79
CA VAL A 90 -29.73 -2.19 -7.71
C VAL A 90 -29.48 -1.05 -8.68
N SER A 91 -30.21 -1.01 -9.78
CA SER A 91 -30.10 0.05 -10.79
C SER A 91 -31.05 1.22 -10.54
N ASP A 92 -31.96 1.10 -9.57
CA ASP A 92 -33.04 2.05 -9.28
C ASP A 92 -33.00 2.55 -7.83
N GLY A 93 -33.00 3.87 -7.67
CA GLY A 93 -32.91 4.51 -6.34
C GLY A 93 -34.21 4.35 -5.50
N ASP A 94 -35.40 4.28 -6.12
CA ASP A 94 -36.64 4.11 -5.39
C ASP A 94 -36.71 2.69 -4.80
N THR A 95 -36.22 1.70 -5.55
CA THR A 95 -36.06 0.33 -5.08
C THR A 95 -35.06 0.27 -3.93
N ALA A 96 -33.92 0.95 -4.03
CA ALA A 96 -32.91 1.01 -2.95
C ALA A 96 -33.48 1.64 -1.68
N GLN A 97 -34.29 2.70 -1.81
CA GLN A 97 -34.94 3.32 -0.66
C GLN A 97 -35.95 2.36 0.00
N SER A 98 -36.75 1.64 -0.80
CA SER A 98 -37.71 0.64 -0.29
C SER A 98 -36.99 -0.48 0.47
N ILE A 99 -35.84 -0.92 0.01
CA ILE A 99 -34.96 -1.92 0.68
C ILE A 99 -34.50 -1.38 2.03
N CYS A 100 -34.02 -0.12 2.04
CA CYS A 100 -33.56 0.53 3.26
C CYS A 100 -34.70 0.63 4.31
N ASP A 101 -35.91 1.00 3.87
CA ASP A 101 -37.10 1.10 4.74
C ASP A 101 -37.51 -0.27 5.29
N SER A 102 -37.45 -1.33 4.47
CA SER A 102 -37.71 -2.72 4.88
C SER A 102 -36.67 -3.21 5.90
N ALA A 103 -35.41 -2.94 5.65
CA ALA A 103 -34.34 -3.28 6.60
C ALA A 103 -34.52 -2.55 7.94
N ALA A 104 -34.87 -1.26 7.90
CA ALA A 104 -35.20 -0.47 9.10
C ALA A 104 -36.45 -0.99 9.86
N ALA A 105 -37.42 -1.59 9.14
CA ALA A 105 -38.56 -2.24 9.73
C ALA A 105 -38.23 -3.62 10.35
N GLY A 106 -37.00 -4.11 10.20
CA GLY A 106 -36.50 -5.35 10.80
C GLY A 106 -36.61 -6.57 9.89
N GLU A 107 -36.83 -6.38 8.58
CA GLU A 107 -36.75 -7.49 7.63
C GLU A 107 -35.31 -8.02 7.55
N ASP A 108 -35.20 -9.33 7.31
CA ASP A 108 -33.88 -9.97 7.20
C ASP A 108 -33.12 -9.48 5.95
N PHE A 109 -32.01 -8.85 6.16
CA PHE A 109 -31.19 -8.25 5.10
C PHE A 109 -30.74 -9.27 4.05
N SER A 110 -30.39 -10.49 4.47
CA SER A 110 -30.02 -11.57 3.54
C SER A 110 -31.20 -12.01 2.64
N SER A 111 -32.41 -11.93 3.14
CA SER A 111 -33.61 -12.20 2.34
C SER A 111 -33.93 -11.08 1.35
N LEU A 112 -33.74 -9.84 1.76
CA LEU A 112 -33.80 -8.67 0.86
C LEU A 112 -32.73 -8.76 -0.23
N ALA A 113 -31.46 -9.10 0.13
CA ALA A 113 -30.39 -9.28 -0.84
C ALA A 113 -30.75 -10.33 -1.90
N ARG A 114 -31.27 -11.49 -1.49
CA ARG A 114 -31.67 -12.55 -2.43
C ARG A 114 -32.84 -12.14 -3.34
N SER A 115 -33.69 -11.24 -2.87
CA SER A 115 -34.88 -10.82 -3.61
C SER A 115 -34.63 -9.69 -4.59
N TYR A 116 -33.71 -8.80 -4.27
CA TYR A 116 -33.55 -7.52 -4.97
C TYR A 116 -32.15 -7.29 -5.56
N SER A 117 -31.10 -7.89 -5.00
CA SER A 117 -29.73 -7.61 -5.50
C SER A 117 -29.54 -8.12 -6.92
N GLU A 118 -29.03 -7.25 -7.78
CA GLU A 118 -28.61 -7.57 -9.15
C GLU A 118 -27.24 -8.24 -9.20
N GLU A 119 -26.51 -8.22 -8.09
CA GLU A 119 -25.17 -8.79 -7.93
C GLU A 119 -25.14 -9.86 -6.83
N GLY A 120 -23.96 -10.21 -6.34
CA GLY A 120 -23.82 -11.23 -5.29
C GLY A 120 -24.59 -10.90 -4.00
N THR A 121 -24.97 -11.91 -3.27
CA THR A 121 -25.81 -11.80 -2.05
C THR A 121 -25.11 -12.27 -0.79
N GLY A 122 -23.82 -12.63 -0.89
CA GLY A 122 -23.01 -13.10 0.22
C GLY A 122 -22.37 -11.98 1.03
N GLU A 123 -21.74 -12.36 2.13
CA GLU A 123 -20.86 -11.49 2.88
C GLU A 123 -19.54 -11.33 2.14
N ILE A 124 -18.99 -10.14 2.17
CA ILE A 124 -17.70 -9.81 1.56
C ILE A 124 -16.85 -9.03 2.56
N SER A 125 -15.56 -9.29 2.57
CA SER A 125 -14.57 -8.48 3.28
C SER A 125 -14.11 -7.33 2.39
N VAL A 126 -14.05 -6.13 2.96
CA VAL A 126 -13.65 -4.91 2.25
C VAL A 126 -12.59 -4.19 3.06
N GLY A 127 -11.42 -4.00 2.45
CA GLY A 127 -10.35 -3.21 3.03
C GLY A 127 -10.34 -1.76 2.56
N ARG A 128 -9.72 -0.88 3.33
CA ARG A 128 -9.48 0.51 2.93
C ARG A 128 -8.75 0.58 1.59
N SER A 129 -9.08 1.56 0.76
CA SER A 129 -8.51 1.81 -0.57
C SER A 129 -8.81 0.74 -1.63
N GLU A 130 -9.73 -0.20 -1.37
CA GLU A 130 -10.17 -1.22 -2.34
C GLU A 130 -11.38 -0.78 -3.16
N ARG A 131 -12.14 0.17 -2.67
CA ARG A 131 -13.36 0.68 -3.29
C ARG A 131 -13.25 2.18 -3.56
N SER A 132 -14.26 2.74 -4.21
CA SER A 132 -14.32 4.19 -4.44
C SER A 132 -14.43 4.97 -3.12
N ALA A 133 -14.02 6.24 -3.15
CA ALA A 133 -14.17 7.12 -1.99
C ALA A 133 -15.63 7.25 -1.53
N ALA A 134 -16.58 7.29 -2.47
CA ALA A 134 -18.01 7.36 -2.15
C ALA A 134 -18.51 6.11 -1.41
N TYR A 135 -18.02 4.93 -1.80
CA TYR A 135 -18.32 3.68 -1.12
C TYR A 135 -17.69 3.67 0.28
N GLU A 136 -16.41 4.01 0.38
CA GLU A 136 -15.70 4.01 1.66
C GLU A 136 -16.30 4.98 2.69
N ASP A 137 -16.62 6.19 2.26
CA ASP A 137 -17.26 7.19 3.13
C ASP A 137 -18.60 6.73 3.68
N ALA A 138 -19.37 5.98 2.87
CA ALA A 138 -20.66 5.45 3.29
C ALA A 138 -20.55 4.26 4.24
N VAL A 139 -19.53 3.39 4.07
CA VAL A 139 -19.53 2.06 4.67
C VAL A 139 -18.60 1.96 5.89
N PHE A 140 -17.42 2.60 5.85
CA PHE A 140 -16.45 2.51 6.96
C PHE A 140 -16.83 3.32 8.21
N CYS A 141 -17.89 4.10 8.17
CA CYS A 141 -18.45 4.78 9.35
C CYS A 141 -19.50 3.94 10.10
N LEU A 142 -19.90 2.80 9.54
CA LEU A 142 -20.89 1.91 10.15
C LEU A 142 -20.28 1.13 11.32
N THR A 143 -21.15 0.75 12.23
CA THR A 143 -20.88 -0.26 13.28
C THR A 143 -21.70 -1.51 13.01
N ASP A 144 -21.41 -2.60 13.74
CA ASP A 144 -22.07 -3.89 13.59
C ASP A 144 -23.59 -3.78 13.52
N GLY A 145 -24.14 -4.38 12.49
CA GLY A 145 -25.58 -4.43 12.23
C GLY A 145 -26.19 -3.16 11.61
N GLN A 146 -25.44 -2.06 11.51
CA GLN A 146 -25.94 -0.84 10.86
C GLN A 146 -26.07 -1.00 9.35
N VAL A 147 -27.02 -0.28 8.78
CA VAL A 147 -27.30 -0.25 7.34
C VAL A 147 -27.14 1.18 6.83
N THR A 148 -26.52 1.34 5.64
CA THR A 148 -26.39 2.65 5.00
C THR A 148 -27.73 3.20 4.56
N GLN A 149 -27.80 4.52 4.36
CA GLN A 149 -28.78 5.08 3.41
C GLN A 149 -28.35 4.66 1.99
N PRO A 150 -29.33 4.62 1.03
CA PRO A 150 -28.98 4.35 -0.36
C PRO A 150 -27.95 5.36 -0.88
N PHE A 151 -26.90 4.88 -1.54
CA PHE A 151 -25.88 5.74 -2.17
C PHE A 151 -25.49 5.21 -3.56
N TRP A 152 -25.03 6.13 -4.40
CA TRP A 152 -24.66 5.81 -5.78
C TRP A 152 -23.15 5.66 -5.89
N ASP A 153 -22.74 4.57 -6.54
CA ASP A 153 -21.36 4.35 -6.94
C ASP A 153 -21.29 3.66 -8.30
N ASN A 154 -20.45 4.16 -9.21
CA ASN A 154 -20.26 3.60 -10.56
C ASN A 154 -21.58 3.32 -11.35
N GLY A 155 -22.60 4.16 -11.16
CA GLY A 155 -23.88 4.04 -11.86
C GLY A 155 -24.83 2.98 -11.31
N LYS A 156 -24.52 2.42 -10.14
CA LYS A 156 -25.38 1.51 -9.36
C LYS A 156 -25.73 2.15 -8.03
N CYS A 157 -26.86 1.76 -7.46
CA CYS A 157 -27.31 2.18 -6.15
C CYS A 157 -27.10 1.05 -5.14
N TYR A 158 -26.44 1.37 -4.05
CA TYR A 158 -26.04 0.43 -3.00
C TYR A 158 -26.81 0.67 -1.73
N VAL A 159 -27.19 -0.43 -1.06
CA VAL A 159 -27.59 -0.48 0.34
C VAL A 159 -26.69 -1.52 1.00
N VAL A 160 -25.92 -1.13 2.00
CA VAL A 160 -24.89 -1.98 2.61
C VAL A 160 -25.17 -2.13 4.09
N LYS A 161 -25.12 -3.37 4.58
CA LYS A 161 -25.16 -3.69 6.00
C LYS A 161 -23.77 -4.08 6.49
N CYS A 162 -23.31 -3.46 7.55
CA CYS A 162 -22.12 -3.88 8.27
C CYS A 162 -22.43 -5.16 9.07
N VAL A 163 -21.67 -6.21 8.83
CA VAL A 163 -21.74 -7.47 9.58
C VAL A 163 -20.74 -7.45 10.71
N GLU A 164 -19.52 -7.03 10.42
CA GLU A 164 -18.44 -6.86 11.37
C GLU A 164 -17.65 -5.59 11.01
N ASP A 165 -17.59 -4.64 11.94
CA ASP A 165 -16.98 -3.33 11.69
C ASP A 165 -15.46 -3.33 11.84
N TYR A 166 -14.86 -4.45 12.30
CA TYR A 166 -13.43 -4.67 12.39
C TYR A 166 -13.09 -6.17 12.33
N ASP A 167 -12.74 -6.66 11.17
CA ASP A 167 -12.20 -8.02 10.97
C ASP A 167 -10.73 -8.04 11.39
N GLU A 168 -10.46 -8.57 12.60
CA GLU A 168 -9.13 -8.57 13.20
C GLU A 168 -8.14 -9.41 12.39
N GLU A 169 -8.55 -10.59 11.93
CA GLU A 169 -7.69 -11.51 11.18
C GLU A 169 -7.30 -10.91 9.82
N ALA A 170 -8.28 -10.45 9.04
CA ALA A 170 -8.02 -9.84 7.74
C ALA A 170 -7.29 -8.50 7.85
N THR A 171 -7.54 -7.72 8.90
CA THR A 171 -6.79 -6.48 9.17
C THR A 171 -5.32 -6.78 9.49
N GLN A 172 -5.05 -7.82 10.27
CA GLN A 172 -3.68 -8.20 10.60
C GLN A 172 -2.92 -8.74 9.39
N GLU A 173 -3.57 -9.55 8.54
CA GLU A 173 -2.98 -10.04 7.29
C GLU A 173 -2.58 -8.90 6.33
N ARG A 174 -3.32 -7.80 6.33
CA ARG A 174 -2.99 -6.61 5.50
C ARG A 174 -1.82 -5.79 6.04
N LYS A 175 -1.41 -6.01 7.28
CA LYS A 175 -0.26 -5.31 7.89
C LYS A 175 1.05 -6.04 7.67
N GLU A 176 1.01 -7.31 7.26
CA GLU A 176 2.17 -8.15 6.97
C GLU A 176 2.64 -7.99 5.50
#